data_fe275ffc59d75c6fce8ddcd0e5ae06af
#
_entry.id   fe275ffc59d75c6fce8ddcd0e5ae06af
#
_cell.length_a   1.000
_cell.length_b   1.000
_cell.length_c   1.000
_cell.angle_alpha   90.00
_cell.angle_beta   90.00
_cell.angle_gamma   90.00
#
_symmetry.space_group_name_H-M   'P 1'
#
loop_
_entity.id
_entity.type
_entity.pdbx_description
1 polymer ?
#
loop_
_entity_poly.entity_id
_entity_poly.type
_entity_poly.pdbx_seq_one_letter_code
_entity_poly.pdbx_strand_id
1 'polypeptide(L)'
;DGFLDPAFCRALLDEFPRFEDRYALNETGAVGGKAVRMDVREISDTYRALDRSIQAPEFLDLVSRITGIPDLLYDPDYIGGGTHENVQGQGLDPHVDFNYHPGTRWHRRLNLIVYLNPEWDEAWGGALELQSDPWNEGANRRRRIAPLFNRCVIFETTETSWHGFARIELPAARRELTRKS
;
A
#
# COMPACT_ATOMS: atom_id res chain seq x y z
N ASP A 1 -0.48 4.07 -14.02
CA ASP A 1 -1.45 3.00 -14.36
C ASP A 1 -0.82 2.00 -15.31
N GLY A 2 -1.28 0.71 -15.28
CA GLY A 2 -0.66 -0.31 -16.11
C GLY A 2 0.78 -0.62 -15.70
N PHE A 3 1.03 -0.72 -14.42
CA PHE A 3 2.37 -0.93 -13.86
C PHE A 3 2.95 -2.30 -14.17
N LEU A 4 2.12 -3.33 -14.06
CA LEU A 4 2.48 -4.72 -14.35
C LEU A 4 1.85 -5.18 -15.66
N ASP A 5 2.35 -6.27 -16.22
CA ASP A 5 1.62 -7.00 -17.25
C ASP A 5 0.19 -7.31 -16.75
N PRO A 6 -0.87 -7.07 -17.56
CA PRO A 6 -2.24 -7.23 -17.10
C PRO A 6 -2.59 -8.65 -16.62
N ALA A 7 -2.04 -9.69 -17.28
CA ALA A 7 -2.29 -11.07 -16.87
C ALA A 7 -1.57 -11.40 -15.55
N PHE A 8 -0.36 -10.91 -15.38
CA PHE A 8 0.38 -11.06 -14.13
C PHE A 8 -0.31 -10.33 -12.98
N CYS A 9 -0.78 -9.09 -13.20
CA CYS A 9 -1.54 -8.35 -12.19
C CYS A 9 -2.86 -9.06 -11.82
N ARG A 10 -3.52 -9.70 -12.79
CA ARG A 10 -4.72 -10.51 -12.55
C ARG A 10 -4.39 -11.73 -11.70
N ALA A 11 -3.31 -12.44 -11.98
CA ALA A 11 -2.88 -13.58 -11.18
C ALA A 11 -2.59 -13.19 -9.72
N LEU A 12 -1.96 -12.03 -9.48
CA LEU A 12 -1.77 -11.50 -8.11
C LEU A 12 -3.10 -11.28 -7.39
N LEU A 13 -4.12 -10.78 -8.09
CA LEU A 13 -5.45 -10.60 -7.51
C LEU A 13 -6.14 -11.94 -7.23
N ASP A 14 -6.07 -12.89 -8.16
CA ASP A 14 -6.72 -14.20 -8.01
C ASP A 14 -6.11 -15.03 -6.87
N GLU A 15 -4.81 -14.84 -6.61
CA GLU A 15 -4.06 -15.48 -5.52
C GLU A 15 -3.95 -14.60 -4.26
N PHE A 16 -4.64 -13.44 -4.22
CA PHE A 16 -4.57 -12.53 -3.08
C PHE A 16 -5.07 -13.21 -1.80
N PRO A 17 -4.36 -13.08 -0.66
CA PRO A 17 -4.80 -13.65 0.62
C PRO A 17 -6.19 -13.14 1.00
N ARG A 18 -7.02 -14.02 1.53
CA ARG A 18 -8.33 -13.61 2.04
C ARG A 18 -8.18 -12.86 3.36
N PHE A 19 -9.05 -11.89 3.58
CA PHE A 19 -9.17 -11.22 4.87
C PHE A 19 -9.43 -12.25 5.98
N GLU A 20 -8.62 -12.19 7.03
CA GLU A 20 -8.77 -12.99 8.23
C GLU A 20 -8.48 -12.13 9.45
N ASP A 21 -9.30 -12.24 10.49
CA ASP A 21 -9.16 -11.44 11.71
C ASP A 21 -7.78 -11.56 12.36
N ARG A 22 -7.13 -12.74 12.26
CA ARG A 22 -5.78 -12.96 12.77
C ARG A 22 -4.71 -12.06 12.14
N TYR A 23 -4.96 -11.54 10.93
CA TYR A 23 -4.07 -10.61 10.23
C TYR A 23 -4.54 -9.15 10.36
N ALA A 24 -5.72 -8.92 10.93
CA ALA A 24 -6.31 -7.61 11.14
C ALA A 24 -6.09 -7.10 12.56
N LEU A 25 -4.96 -7.43 13.17
CA LEU A 25 -4.62 -7.02 14.54
C LEU A 25 -3.86 -5.68 14.52
N ASN A 26 -4.21 -4.80 15.44
CA ASN A 26 -3.45 -3.58 15.72
C ASN A 26 -2.28 -3.86 16.68
N GLU A 27 -1.54 -2.81 17.07
CA GLU A 27 -0.36 -2.93 17.95
C GLU A 27 -0.72 -3.48 19.35
N THR A 28 -1.98 -3.40 19.75
CA THR A 28 -2.46 -3.94 21.03
C THR A 28 -2.96 -5.37 20.94
N GLY A 29 -2.95 -5.95 19.74
CA GLY A 29 -3.48 -7.29 19.48
C GLY A 29 -5.00 -7.36 19.35
N ALA A 30 -5.70 -6.21 19.33
CA ALA A 30 -7.13 -6.16 19.02
C ALA A 30 -7.36 -6.20 17.51
N VAL A 31 -8.51 -6.75 17.07
CA VAL A 31 -8.89 -6.72 15.64
C VAL A 31 -8.94 -5.26 15.18
N GLY A 32 -8.08 -4.93 14.23
CA GLY A 32 -7.83 -3.56 13.80
C GLY A 32 -8.38 -3.22 12.42
N GLY A 33 -7.84 -2.15 11.86
CA GLY A 33 -8.38 -1.51 10.68
C GLY A 33 -8.00 -2.14 9.34
N LYS A 34 -7.10 -3.14 9.28
CA LYS A 34 -6.71 -3.82 8.04
C LYS A 34 -6.13 -5.19 8.32
N ALA A 35 -6.27 -6.13 7.38
CA ALA A 35 -5.49 -7.34 7.37
C ALA A 35 -4.16 -7.10 6.63
N VAL A 36 -3.06 -7.58 7.21
CA VAL A 36 -1.70 -7.42 6.68
C VAL A 36 -0.99 -8.77 6.64
N ARG A 37 -0.36 -9.11 5.51
CA ARG A 37 0.56 -10.24 5.42
C ARG A 37 1.91 -9.76 4.91
N MET A 38 2.93 -9.85 5.77
CA MET A 38 4.31 -9.51 5.42
C MET A 38 5.08 -10.68 4.80
N ASP A 39 4.62 -11.91 5.02
CA ASP A 39 5.19 -13.14 4.45
C ASP A 39 4.82 -13.32 2.97
N VAL A 40 5.07 -12.28 2.16
CA VAL A 40 4.67 -12.18 0.75
C VAL A 40 5.14 -13.38 -0.08
N ARG A 41 6.37 -13.87 0.19
CA ARG A 41 6.95 -15.02 -0.53
C ARG A 41 6.23 -16.34 -0.26
N GLU A 42 5.49 -16.43 0.86
CA GLU A 42 4.75 -17.64 1.25
C GLU A 42 3.32 -17.67 0.68
N ILE A 43 2.89 -16.60 0.00
CA ILE A 43 1.55 -16.54 -0.59
C ILE A 43 1.47 -17.49 -1.80
N SER A 44 2.35 -17.30 -2.78
CA SER A 44 2.36 -18.10 -4.01
C SER A 44 3.63 -17.87 -4.86
N ASP A 45 3.75 -18.64 -5.96
CA ASP A 45 4.82 -18.44 -6.95
C ASP A 45 4.70 -17.10 -7.68
N THR A 46 3.48 -16.61 -7.89
CA THR A 46 3.22 -15.30 -8.50
C THR A 46 3.73 -14.18 -7.61
N TYR A 47 3.45 -14.24 -6.29
CA TYR A 47 3.97 -13.27 -5.33
C TYR A 47 5.49 -13.36 -5.17
N ARG A 48 6.08 -14.56 -5.22
CA ARG A 48 7.55 -14.71 -5.29
C ARG A 48 8.15 -14.09 -6.55
N ALA A 49 7.45 -14.17 -7.67
CA ALA A 49 7.90 -13.52 -8.91
C ALA A 49 7.84 -11.99 -8.81
N LEU A 50 6.77 -11.43 -8.22
CA LEU A 50 6.70 -10.00 -7.94
C LEU A 50 7.85 -9.56 -7.04
N ASP A 51 8.07 -10.27 -5.93
CA ASP A 51 9.16 -10.01 -4.99
C ASP A 51 10.53 -9.96 -5.70
N ARG A 52 10.83 -10.95 -6.54
CA ARG A 52 12.07 -10.95 -7.34
C ARG A 52 12.17 -9.75 -8.28
N SER A 53 11.06 -9.31 -8.85
CA SER A 53 11.04 -8.19 -9.81
C SER A 53 11.30 -6.85 -9.11
N ILE A 54 10.72 -6.62 -7.94
CA ILE A 54 10.88 -5.34 -7.23
C ILE A 54 12.25 -5.21 -6.52
N GLN A 55 12.93 -6.31 -6.23
CA GLN A 55 14.29 -6.27 -5.69
C GLN A 55 15.38 -6.25 -6.77
N ALA A 56 15.02 -6.44 -8.04
CA ALA A 56 15.98 -6.48 -9.13
C ALA A 56 16.75 -5.15 -9.24
N PRO A 57 18.08 -5.18 -9.45
CA PRO A 57 18.87 -3.95 -9.57
C PRO A 57 18.33 -2.99 -10.63
N GLU A 58 17.87 -3.51 -11.77
CA GLU A 58 17.31 -2.72 -12.86
C GLU A 58 16.04 -1.96 -12.43
N PHE A 59 15.21 -2.55 -11.57
CA PHE A 59 14.04 -1.89 -11.02
C PHE A 59 14.43 -0.82 -10.00
N LEU A 60 15.34 -1.11 -9.08
CA LEU A 60 15.84 -0.14 -8.11
C LEU A 60 16.52 1.06 -8.78
N ASP A 61 17.32 0.81 -9.82
CA ASP A 61 17.93 1.86 -10.63
C ASP A 61 16.89 2.72 -11.36
N LEU A 62 15.83 2.09 -11.91
CA LEU A 62 14.72 2.83 -12.53
C LEU A 62 14.03 3.73 -11.51
N VAL A 63 13.69 3.20 -10.33
CA VAL A 63 13.05 3.98 -9.27
C VAL A 63 13.96 5.11 -8.79
N SER A 64 15.26 4.85 -8.62
CA SER A 64 16.27 5.87 -8.27
C SER A 64 16.30 7.02 -9.29
N ARG A 65 16.29 6.70 -10.59
CA ARG A 65 16.26 7.73 -11.64
C ARG A 65 14.97 8.55 -11.64
N ILE A 66 13.82 7.90 -11.42
CA ILE A 66 12.51 8.58 -11.43
C ILE A 66 12.37 9.49 -10.21
N THR A 67 12.84 9.07 -9.06
CA THR A 67 12.67 9.79 -7.78
C THR A 67 13.82 10.75 -7.47
N GLY A 68 14.98 10.58 -8.12
CA GLY A 68 16.20 11.30 -7.80
C GLY A 68 16.85 10.85 -6.49
N ILE A 69 16.41 9.74 -5.91
CA ILE A 69 16.98 9.18 -4.68
C ILE A 69 17.97 8.08 -5.05
N PRO A 70 19.28 8.27 -4.84
CA PRO A 70 20.29 7.29 -5.21
C PRO A 70 20.33 6.12 -4.21
N ASP A 71 21.00 5.03 -4.63
CA ASP A 71 21.38 3.90 -3.78
C ASP A 71 20.21 3.27 -3.01
N LEU A 72 19.04 3.15 -3.68
CA LEU A 72 17.88 2.52 -3.10
C LEU A 72 18.15 1.06 -2.79
N LEU A 73 17.75 0.65 -1.59
CA LEU A 73 17.80 -0.73 -1.12
C LEU A 73 16.39 -1.30 -1.02
N TYR A 74 16.28 -2.59 -1.26
CA TYR A 74 15.05 -3.34 -1.06
C TYR A 74 14.94 -3.83 0.38
N ASP A 75 13.75 -3.68 1.01
CA ASP A 75 13.48 -4.24 2.34
C ASP A 75 13.03 -5.70 2.21
N PRO A 76 13.86 -6.68 2.62
CA PRO A 76 13.51 -8.09 2.51
C PRO A 76 12.48 -8.55 3.55
N ASP A 77 12.26 -7.76 4.60
CA ASP A 77 11.41 -8.12 5.74
C ASP A 77 9.98 -7.57 5.60
N TYR A 78 9.73 -6.71 4.59
CA TYR A 78 8.44 -6.06 4.37
C TYR A 78 7.89 -5.33 5.62
N ILE A 79 8.76 -4.73 6.44
CA ILE A 79 8.34 -4.06 7.68
C ILE A 79 7.38 -2.89 7.36
N GLY A 80 6.13 -3.04 7.84
CA GLY A 80 5.05 -2.09 7.53
C GLY A 80 4.49 -2.19 6.11
N GLY A 81 4.91 -3.20 5.35
CA GLY A 81 4.48 -3.49 3.98
C GLY A 81 3.78 -4.85 3.86
N GLY A 82 3.88 -5.46 2.68
CA GLY A 82 3.22 -6.72 2.35
C GLY A 82 1.87 -6.50 1.66
N THR A 83 0.96 -7.50 1.74
CA THR A 83 -0.40 -7.34 1.23
C THR A 83 -1.29 -6.71 2.28
N HIS A 84 -2.09 -5.73 1.87
CA HIS A 84 -3.05 -5.05 2.73
C HIS A 84 -4.47 -5.24 2.20
N GLU A 85 -5.39 -5.66 3.05
CA GLU A 85 -6.81 -5.76 2.73
C GLU A 85 -7.64 -4.97 3.74
N ASN A 86 -8.55 -4.13 3.22
CA ASN A 86 -9.48 -3.35 4.01
C ASN A 86 -10.92 -3.62 3.55
N VAL A 87 -11.84 -3.68 4.52
CA VAL A 87 -13.26 -3.93 4.28
C VAL A 87 -14.10 -2.67 4.49
N GLN A 88 -15.39 -2.77 4.16
CA GLN A 88 -16.41 -1.76 4.44
C GLN A 88 -16.25 -1.16 5.85
N GLY A 89 -16.29 0.15 5.95
CA GLY A 89 -16.25 0.89 7.22
C GLY A 89 -14.85 1.18 7.75
N GLN A 90 -13.80 0.57 7.17
CA GLN A 90 -12.41 0.83 7.57
C GLN A 90 -11.86 2.09 6.88
N GLY A 91 -11.00 2.78 7.58
CA GLY A 91 -10.22 3.93 7.12
C GLY A 91 -8.85 3.92 7.79
N LEU A 92 -8.02 4.86 7.42
CA LEU A 92 -6.69 5.03 8.02
C LEU A 92 -6.46 6.52 8.23
N ASP A 93 -6.35 6.91 9.51
CA ASP A 93 -6.12 8.30 9.87
C ASP A 93 -4.79 8.81 9.31
N PRO A 94 -4.66 10.12 9.07
CA PRO A 94 -3.42 10.71 8.63
C PRO A 94 -2.27 10.40 9.60
N HIS A 95 -1.22 9.79 9.10
CA HIS A 95 -0.04 9.41 9.86
C HIS A 95 1.22 9.57 9.00
N VAL A 96 2.37 9.51 9.63
CA VAL A 96 3.67 9.32 8.98
C VAL A 96 4.21 7.95 9.36
N ASP A 97 4.92 7.32 8.44
CA ASP A 97 5.57 6.05 8.70
C ASP A 97 6.86 6.22 9.54
N PHE A 98 7.38 5.11 10.05
CA PHE A 98 8.70 5.12 10.69
C PHE A 98 9.79 5.50 9.69
N ASN A 99 10.81 6.23 10.15
CA ASN A 99 11.90 6.71 9.30
C ASN A 99 13.06 5.70 9.15
N TYR A 100 13.24 4.80 10.10
CA TYR A 100 14.34 3.85 10.10
C TYR A 100 13.85 2.43 10.36
N HIS A 101 14.30 1.50 9.50
CA HIS A 101 14.01 0.09 9.66
C HIS A 101 14.50 -0.41 11.03
N PRO A 102 13.68 -1.12 11.83
CA PRO A 102 14.00 -1.45 13.21
C PRO A 102 15.22 -2.39 13.34
N GLY A 103 15.41 -3.31 12.39
CA GLY A 103 16.52 -4.26 12.39
C GLY A 103 17.79 -3.73 11.75
N THR A 104 17.71 -3.28 10.49
CA THR A 104 18.88 -2.87 9.69
C THR A 104 19.31 -1.42 9.94
N ARG A 105 18.46 -0.61 10.51
CA ARG A 105 18.64 0.86 10.68
C ARG A 105 18.71 1.62 9.35
N TRP A 106 18.35 0.98 8.25
CA TRP A 106 18.25 1.66 6.95
C TRP A 106 17.19 2.76 7.01
N HIS A 107 17.47 3.86 6.32
CA HIS A 107 16.52 4.98 6.21
C HIS A 107 15.43 4.62 5.21
N ARG A 108 14.17 4.57 5.65
CA ARG A 108 13.01 4.41 4.78
C ARG A 108 12.84 5.67 3.94
N ARG A 109 12.91 5.52 2.63
CA ARG A 109 12.87 6.65 1.70
C ARG A 109 11.60 6.69 0.87
N LEU A 110 11.08 5.53 0.50
CA LEU A 110 9.94 5.41 -0.40
C LEU A 110 8.96 4.35 0.09
N ASN A 111 7.68 4.61 -0.15
CA ASN A 111 6.65 3.60 -0.23
C ASN A 111 6.31 3.32 -1.69
N LEU A 112 6.15 2.03 -2.01
CA LEU A 112 5.61 1.55 -3.26
C LEU A 112 4.33 0.77 -2.96
N ILE A 113 3.20 1.18 -3.56
CA ILE A 113 1.90 0.54 -3.38
C ILE A 113 1.37 0.15 -4.74
N VAL A 114 1.01 -1.13 -4.92
CA VAL A 114 0.32 -1.63 -6.11
C VAL A 114 -1.11 -1.98 -5.76
N TYR A 115 -2.08 -1.38 -6.44
CA TYR A 115 -3.49 -1.62 -6.21
C TYR A 115 -4.05 -2.71 -7.12
N LEU A 116 -4.89 -3.57 -6.53
CA LEU A 116 -5.46 -4.75 -7.17
C LEU A 116 -7.00 -4.73 -7.18
N ASN A 117 -7.63 -3.57 -7.36
CA ASN A 117 -9.07 -3.38 -7.29
C ASN A 117 -9.68 -3.17 -8.68
N PRO A 118 -10.24 -4.21 -9.35
CA PRO A 118 -10.75 -4.12 -10.72
C PRO A 118 -11.95 -3.16 -10.86
N GLU A 119 -12.71 -3.03 -9.78
CA GLU A 119 -13.85 -2.14 -9.67
C GLU A 119 -13.68 -1.28 -8.42
N TRP A 120 -13.54 0.03 -8.61
CA TRP A 120 -13.48 0.99 -7.51
C TRP A 120 -13.95 2.36 -7.96
N ASP A 121 -14.90 2.95 -7.24
CA ASP A 121 -15.34 4.31 -7.44
C ASP A 121 -14.73 5.23 -6.38
N GLU A 122 -14.30 6.41 -6.77
CA GLU A 122 -13.71 7.40 -5.84
C GLU A 122 -14.71 7.83 -4.75
N ALA A 123 -16.00 7.79 -5.05
CA ALA A 123 -17.06 8.10 -4.08
C ALA A 123 -17.16 7.07 -2.94
N TRP A 124 -16.56 5.88 -3.10
CA TRP A 124 -16.57 4.85 -2.07
C TRP A 124 -15.51 5.04 -0.98
N GLY A 125 -14.71 6.11 -1.05
CA GLY A 125 -13.59 6.33 -0.14
C GLY A 125 -12.40 5.40 -0.46
N GLY A 126 -11.50 5.20 0.50
CA GLY A 126 -10.33 4.32 0.34
C GLY A 126 -9.23 4.84 -0.58
N ALA A 127 -9.40 6.01 -1.21
CA ALA A 127 -8.35 6.65 -1.99
C ALA A 127 -7.20 7.07 -1.08
N LEU A 128 -5.94 6.78 -1.49
CA LEU A 128 -4.78 7.28 -0.78
C LEU A 128 -4.81 8.82 -0.77
N GLU A 129 -4.72 9.41 0.39
CA GLU A 129 -4.60 10.85 0.59
C GLU A 129 -3.19 11.19 1.06
N LEU A 130 -2.45 11.95 0.25
CA LEU A 130 -1.22 12.60 0.65
C LEU A 130 -1.56 14.02 1.12
N GLN A 131 -1.07 14.42 2.30
CA GLN A 131 -1.46 15.67 2.95
C GLN A 131 -0.24 16.46 3.39
N SER A 132 -0.29 17.78 3.27
CA SER A 132 0.81 18.66 3.68
C SER A 132 0.80 18.97 5.19
N ASP A 133 -0.39 19.14 5.78
CA ASP A 133 -0.57 19.44 7.21
C ASP A 133 -2.01 19.10 7.63
N PRO A 134 -2.27 17.87 8.07
CA PRO A 134 -3.63 17.43 8.42
C PRO A 134 -4.23 18.18 9.63
N TRP A 135 -3.41 18.86 10.41
CA TRP A 135 -3.83 19.61 11.60
C TRP A 135 -4.23 21.05 11.31
N ASN A 136 -3.93 21.56 10.12
CA ASN A 136 -4.28 22.89 9.67
C ASN A 136 -5.14 22.84 8.41
N GLU A 137 -6.44 22.62 8.59
CA GLU A 137 -7.35 22.38 7.48
C GLU A 137 -7.35 23.52 6.44
N GLY A 138 -7.19 24.76 6.87
CA GLY A 138 -7.16 25.93 5.98
C GLY A 138 -5.92 26.01 5.08
N ALA A 139 -4.81 25.37 5.47
CA ALA A 139 -3.56 25.34 4.71
C ALA A 139 -3.24 23.94 4.15
N ASN A 140 -3.98 22.92 4.54
CA ASN A 140 -3.73 21.55 4.15
C ASN A 140 -3.99 21.33 2.65
N ARG A 141 -2.94 21.02 1.92
CA ARG A 141 -3.04 20.57 0.51
C ARG A 141 -3.16 19.06 0.49
N ARG A 142 -4.23 18.56 -0.15
CA ARG A 142 -4.50 17.12 -0.27
C ARG A 142 -4.39 16.68 -1.71
N ARG A 143 -3.72 15.54 -1.94
CA ARG A 143 -3.72 14.82 -3.19
C ARG A 143 -4.38 13.47 -2.98
N ARG A 144 -5.45 13.19 -3.72
CA ARG A 144 -6.16 11.90 -3.68
C ARG A 144 -5.74 11.04 -4.85
N ILE A 145 -5.56 9.75 -4.60
CA ILE A 145 -5.16 8.75 -5.59
C ILE A 145 -6.07 7.54 -5.40
N ALA A 146 -6.99 7.33 -6.35
CA ALA A 146 -7.92 6.20 -6.31
C ALA A 146 -7.17 4.87 -6.41
N PRO A 147 -7.58 3.83 -5.66
CA PRO A 147 -6.90 2.53 -5.62
C PRO A 147 -7.30 1.64 -6.80
N LEU A 148 -7.07 2.10 -8.02
CA LEU A 148 -7.49 1.40 -9.25
C LEU A 148 -6.59 0.21 -9.56
N PHE A 149 -7.16 -0.77 -10.27
CA PHE A 149 -6.45 -1.97 -10.70
C PHE A 149 -5.18 -1.64 -11.50
N ASN A 150 -4.08 -2.31 -11.14
CA ASN A 150 -2.79 -2.16 -11.79
C ASN A 150 -2.22 -0.72 -11.76
N ARG A 151 -2.60 0.04 -10.72
CA ARG A 151 -2.00 1.34 -10.42
C ARG A 151 -0.89 1.15 -9.40
N CYS A 152 0.30 1.64 -9.73
CA CYS A 152 1.40 1.77 -8.78
C CYS A 152 1.52 3.22 -8.33
N VAL A 153 1.68 3.41 -7.03
CA VAL A 153 1.98 4.71 -6.42
C VAL A 153 3.30 4.60 -5.69
N ILE A 154 4.22 5.51 -6.02
CA ILE A 154 5.48 5.66 -5.28
C ILE A 154 5.48 7.06 -4.67
N PHE A 155 5.75 7.16 -3.39
CA PHE A 155 5.87 8.45 -2.72
C PHE A 155 6.98 8.42 -1.68
N GLU A 156 7.58 9.59 -1.46
CA GLU A 156 8.65 9.75 -0.48
C GLU A 156 8.11 9.70 0.94
N THR A 157 8.81 9.01 1.83
CA THR A 157 8.52 8.95 3.25
C THR A 157 9.48 9.84 4.02
N THR A 158 8.92 10.83 4.70
CA THR A 158 9.62 11.80 5.54
C THR A 158 8.85 12.01 6.84
N GLU A 159 9.39 12.80 7.73
CA GLU A 159 8.74 13.21 8.99
C GLU A 159 7.47 14.04 8.77
N THR A 160 7.21 14.48 7.54
CA THR A 160 6.06 15.30 7.16
C THR A 160 5.24 14.70 6.00
N SER A 161 5.52 13.47 5.61
CA SER A 161 4.77 12.77 4.54
C SER A 161 3.48 12.17 5.07
N TRP A 162 2.57 13.04 5.53
CA TRP A 162 1.28 12.64 6.06
C TRP A 162 0.46 11.93 5.00
N HIS A 163 -0.02 10.74 5.33
CA HIS A 163 -0.87 9.96 4.43
C HIS A 163 -1.87 9.10 5.20
N GLY A 164 -2.92 8.72 4.50
CA GLY A 164 -4.00 7.91 5.03
C GLY A 164 -5.06 7.68 3.96
N PHE A 165 -6.25 7.29 4.34
CA PHE A 165 -7.40 7.22 3.43
C PHE A 165 -8.72 7.34 4.19
N ALA A 166 -9.69 8.01 3.57
CA ALA A 166 -11.03 8.15 4.11
C ALA A 166 -11.73 6.80 4.24
N ARG A 167 -12.67 6.72 5.19
CA ARG A 167 -13.47 5.52 5.43
C ARG A 167 -14.07 4.99 4.13
N ILE A 168 -14.02 3.67 3.97
CA ILE A 168 -14.62 2.95 2.85
C ILE A 168 -16.12 2.84 3.10
N GLU A 169 -16.92 3.36 2.17
CA GLU A 169 -18.38 3.38 2.21
C GLU A 169 -18.95 2.80 0.92
N LEU A 170 -18.98 1.47 0.86
CA LEU A 170 -19.46 0.73 -0.31
C LEU A 170 -21.00 0.77 -0.39
N PRO A 171 -21.57 0.91 -1.59
CA PRO A 171 -23.00 0.75 -1.78
C PRO A 171 -23.46 -0.67 -1.44
N ALA A 172 -24.72 -0.84 -1.07
CA ALA A 172 -25.26 -2.13 -0.61
C ALA A 172 -25.00 -3.29 -1.57
N ALA A 173 -25.01 -3.03 -2.87
CA ALA A 173 -24.75 -4.03 -3.92
C ALA A 173 -23.27 -4.39 -4.11
N ARG A 174 -22.35 -3.79 -3.36
CA ARG A 174 -20.89 -3.96 -3.49
C ARG A 174 -20.19 -4.19 -2.14
N ARG A 175 -20.92 -4.48 -1.09
CA ARG A 175 -20.37 -4.62 0.28
C ARG A 175 -19.39 -5.78 0.45
N GLU A 176 -19.38 -6.71 -0.48
CA GLU A 176 -18.44 -7.82 -0.55
C GLU A 176 -17.06 -7.42 -1.10
N LEU A 177 -16.96 -6.26 -1.75
CA LEU A 177 -15.68 -5.78 -2.24
C LEU A 177 -14.77 -5.37 -1.09
N THR A 178 -13.49 -5.56 -1.31
CA THR A 178 -12.44 -5.14 -0.37
C THR A 178 -11.37 -4.35 -1.11
N ARG A 179 -10.77 -3.39 -0.42
CA ARG A 179 -9.64 -2.61 -0.95
C ARG A 179 -8.35 -3.41 -0.75
N LYS A 180 -7.71 -3.76 -1.86
CA LYS A 180 -6.48 -4.58 -1.90
C LYS A 180 -5.29 -3.79 -2.42
N SER A 181 -4.16 -3.96 -1.75
CA SER A 181 -2.86 -3.43 -2.20
C SER A 181 -1.72 -4.29 -1.74
#